data_d21418a68924026eba79a230ecf2fe3d
#
_entry.id   d21418a68924026eba79a230ecf2fe3d
#
_cell.length_a   1.000
_cell.length_b   1.000
_cell.length_c   1.000
_cell.angle_alpha   90.00
_cell.angle_beta   90.00
_cell.angle_gamma   90.00
#
_symmetry.space_group_name_H-M   'P 1'
#
loop_
_entity.id
_entity.type
_entity.pdbx_description
1 polymer ?
#
loop_
_entity_poly.entity_id
_entity_poly.type
_entity_poly.pdbx_seq_one_letter_code
_entity_poly.pdbx_strand_id
1 'polypeptide(L)'
;MSRQSSLTKITSISKILSSLSAILLLIVSHNASATLINLEATIDKNQVVGTTPVTSATGFATMTFDDITNQLDWNIVFSNLTGAATAMHFHGAAAAGVNAGVQVNIGAISGLTSPSIGLTTLTDLQETDLLNGLWYINIHTAAYGGGEIRGQVLETSRVPEPSTLLLFGAALAGLSLTRKKVINS
;
A
#
# COMPACT_ATOMS: atom_id res chain seq x y z
N MET A 1 -38.75 10.00 55.27
CA MET A 1 -38.97 9.27 53.99
C MET A 1 -38.34 9.92 52.75
N SER A 2 -37.56 11.01 52.80
CA SER A 2 -37.06 11.73 51.60
C SER A 2 -35.64 11.34 51.13
N ARG A 3 -34.82 10.71 51.93
CA ARG A 3 -33.40 10.39 51.58
C ARG A 3 -33.23 9.21 50.66
N GLN A 4 -34.15 8.21 50.65
CA GLN A 4 -34.02 7.04 49.76
C GLN A 4 -34.34 7.34 48.29
N SER A 5 -35.28 8.27 48.01
CA SER A 5 -35.65 8.62 46.63
C SER A 5 -34.52 9.37 45.91
N SER A 6 -33.64 10.09 46.64
CA SER A 6 -32.52 10.84 46.08
C SER A 6 -31.37 9.93 45.63
N LEU A 7 -31.07 8.88 46.40
CA LEU A 7 -30.00 7.90 46.12
C LEU A 7 -30.29 7.07 44.86
N THR A 8 -31.59 6.65 44.69
CA THR A 8 -32.01 5.87 43.54
C THR A 8 -31.94 6.68 42.23
N LYS A 9 -32.23 7.98 42.29
CA LYS A 9 -32.08 8.89 41.10
C LYS A 9 -30.62 9.11 40.73
N ILE A 10 -29.73 9.24 41.69
CA ILE A 10 -28.28 9.46 41.42
C ILE A 10 -27.65 8.23 40.80
N THR A 11 -27.97 7.02 41.24
CA THR A 11 -27.47 5.77 40.65
C THR A 11 -28.02 5.52 39.26
N SER A 12 -29.25 5.94 38.97
CA SER A 12 -29.83 5.85 37.62
C SER A 12 -29.16 6.81 36.63
N ILE A 13 -28.89 8.03 37.03
CA ILE A 13 -28.20 9.05 36.20
C ILE A 13 -26.76 8.61 35.90
N SER A 14 -26.03 8.07 36.88
CA SER A 14 -24.66 7.61 36.66
C SER A 14 -24.58 6.42 35.68
N LYS A 15 -25.56 5.50 35.69
CA LYS A 15 -25.64 4.40 34.72
C LYS A 15 -25.97 4.88 33.31
N ILE A 16 -26.80 5.91 33.17
CA ILE A 16 -27.13 6.52 31.88
C ILE A 16 -25.91 7.28 31.33
N LEU A 17 -25.19 8.05 32.14
CA LEU A 17 -23.97 8.75 31.74
C LEU A 17 -22.86 7.77 31.32
N SER A 18 -22.69 6.67 32.03
CA SER A 18 -21.66 5.68 31.67
C SER A 18 -22.00 4.92 30.38
N SER A 19 -23.28 4.67 30.10
CA SER A 19 -23.70 4.07 28.82
C SER A 19 -23.58 5.05 27.64
N LEU A 20 -23.87 6.34 27.82
CA LEU A 20 -23.65 7.35 26.78
C LEU A 20 -22.15 7.55 26.49
N SER A 21 -21.27 7.55 27.51
CA SER A 21 -19.82 7.64 27.29
C SER A 21 -19.27 6.44 26.53
N ALA A 22 -19.75 5.22 26.78
CA ALA A 22 -19.34 4.03 26.07
C ALA A 22 -19.80 4.04 24.58
N ILE A 23 -20.99 4.58 24.31
CA ILE A 23 -21.51 4.74 22.94
C ILE A 23 -20.73 5.84 22.20
N LEU A 24 -20.39 6.95 22.87
CA LEU A 24 -19.62 8.04 22.27
C LEU A 24 -18.18 7.61 21.93
N LEU A 25 -17.54 6.75 22.74
CA LEU A 25 -16.22 6.20 22.42
C LEU A 25 -16.23 5.29 21.19
N LEU A 26 -17.33 4.60 20.93
CA LEU A 26 -17.50 3.74 19.74
C LEU A 26 -17.69 4.55 18.43
N ILE A 27 -18.16 5.78 18.52
CA ILE A 27 -18.39 6.64 17.35
C ILE A 27 -17.10 7.36 16.89
N VAL A 28 -16.10 7.50 17.76
CA VAL A 28 -14.83 8.20 17.47
C VAL A 28 -13.74 7.25 16.97
N SER A 29 -14.00 5.95 16.82
CA SER A 29 -13.09 5.09 16.08
C SER A 29 -13.06 5.54 14.61
N HIS A 30 -12.17 6.46 14.32
CA HIS A 30 -11.84 6.80 12.94
C HIS A 30 -11.31 5.53 12.28
N ASN A 31 -12.07 5.05 11.31
CA ASN A 31 -11.69 3.91 10.50
C ASN A 31 -10.48 4.34 9.66
N ALA A 32 -9.27 4.02 10.09
CA ALA A 32 -8.17 3.89 9.17
C ALA A 32 -8.51 2.67 8.31
N SER A 33 -9.12 2.91 7.16
CA SER A 33 -9.29 1.89 6.14
C SER A 33 -8.03 1.95 5.28
N ALA A 34 -7.33 0.84 5.13
CA ALA A 34 -6.25 0.75 4.17
C ALA A 34 -6.79 1.11 2.78
N THR A 35 -5.99 1.84 2.01
CA THR A 35 -6.30 2.08 0.61
C THR A 35 -5.26 1.33 -0.20
N LEU A 36 -5.69 0.30 -0.94
CA LEU A 36 -4.83 -0.35 -1.90
C LEU A 36 -4.76 0.51 -3.16
N ILE A 37 -3.56 0.96 -3.47
CA ILE A 37 -3.27 1.81 -4.63
C ILE A 37 -2.62 0.94 -5.68
N ASN A 38 -3.28 0.78 -6.83
CA ASN A 38 -2.76 0.03 -7.95
C ASN A 38 -1.90 0.94 -8.82
N LEU A 39 -0.72 0.43 -9.17
CA LEU A 39 0.25 1.13 -10.01
C LEU A 39 0.69 0.21 -11.15
N GLU A 40 1.06 0.81 -12.26
CA GLU A 40 1.56 0.08 -13.44
C GLU A 40 2.75 0.81 -14.07
N ALA A 41 3.55 0.06 -14.81
CA ALA A 41 4.59 0.62 -15.67
C ALA A 41 4.69 -0.17 -16.98
N THR A 42 4.51 0.50 -18.11
CA THR A 42 4.97 -0.02 -19.40
C THR A 42 6.46 0.23 -19.51
N ILE A 43 7.24 -0.81 -19.76
CA ILE A 43 8.71 -0.76 -19.70
C ILE A 43 9.25 -0.99 -21.12
N ASP A 44 9.92 0.00 -21.70
CA ASP A 44 10.46 -0.06 -23.04
C ASP A 44 11.72 0.80 -23.22
N LYS A 45 12.38 0.64 -24.36
CA LYS A 45 13.62 1.37 -24.70
C LYS A 45 13.43 2.87 -24.92
N ASN A 46 12.22 3.31 -25.29
CA ASN A 46 11.98 4.72 -25.68
C ASN A 46 11.93 5.62 -24.44
N GLN A 47 11.74 5.04 -23.24
CA GLN A 47 11.78 5.77 -21.97
C GLN A 47 13.18 5.88 -21.38
N VAL A 48 14.18 5.17 -21.96
CA VAL A 48 15.57 5.26 -21.52
C VAL A 48 16.12 6.64 -21.85
N VAL A 49 16.72 7.29 -20.84
CA VAL A 49 17.28 8.65 -20.98
C VAL A 49 18.69 8.59 -21.55
N GLY A 50 18.97 9.39 -22.58
CA GLY A 50 20.22 9.41 -23.31
C GLY A 50 20.13 8.67 -24.63
N THR A 51 21.12 7.82 -24.92
CA THR A 51 21.10 7.03 -26.18
C THR A 51 20.09 5.88 -26.08
N THR A 52 19.07 5.90 -26.92
CA THR A 52 18.07 4.83 -27.00
C THR A 52 18.73 3.51 -27.38
N PRO A 53 18.55 2.43 -26.58
CA PRO A 53 19.11 1.12 -26.88
C PRO A 53 18.55 0.51 -28.17
N VAL A 54 19.41 -0.21 -28.90
CA VAL A 54 18.98 -1.01 -30.07
C VAL A 54 18.56 -2.39 -29.59
N THR A 55 17.30 -2.51 -29.22
CA THR A 55 16.72 -3.73 -28.66
C THR A 55 15.26 -3.88 -29.05
N SER A 56 14.75 -5.11 -28.99
CA SER A 56 13.31 -5.42 -29.03
C SER A 56 12.75 -5.73 -27.63
N ALA A 57 13.53 -5.47 -26.60
CA ALA A 57 13.12 -5.72 -25.21
C ALA A 57 11.92 -4.88 -24.82
N THR A 58 11.01 -5.51 -24.10
CA THR A 58 9.81 -4.91 -23.52
C THR A 58 9.53 -5.52 -22.16
N GLY A 59 8.78 -4.79 -21.35
CA GLY A 59 8.30 -5.29 -20.06
C GLY A 59 7.02 -4.58 -19.63
N PHE A 60 6.42 -5.12 -18.61
CA PHE A 60 5.26 -4.56 -17.93
C PHE A 60 5.33 -4.89 -16.44
N ALA A 61 4.96 -3.95 -15.62
CA ALA A 61 4.88 -4.15 -14.18
C ALA A 61 3.49 -3.80 -13.67
N THR A 62 2.97 -4.67 -12.80
CA THR A 62 1.83 -4.37 -11.94
C THR A 62 2.31 -4.29 -10.50
N MET A 63 1.81 -3.32 -9.77
CA MET A 63 2.20 -3.09 -8.38
C MET A 63 0.98 -2.72 -7.56
N THR A 64 1.04 -3.05 -6.26
CA THR A 64 0.04 -2.64 -5.28
C THR A 64 0.77 -1.99 -4.10
N PHE A 65 0.33 -0.83 -3.70
CA PHE A 65 0.83 -0.13 -2.52
C PHE A 65 -0.27 -0.03 -1.47
N ASP A 66 0.04 -0.44 -0.24
CA ASP A 66 -0.84 -0.33 0.93
C ASP A 66 -0.38 0.88 1.76
N ASP A 67 -1.23 1.89 1.88
CA ASP A 67 -0.94 3.16 2.55
C ASP A 67 -0.96 3.10 4.09
N ILE A 68 -1.37 1.97 4.68
CA ILE A 68 -1.32 1.74 6.13
C ILE A 68 -0.01 1.05 6.54
N THR A 69 0.42 0.08 5.75
CA THR A 69 1.62 -0.72 6.05
C THR A 69 2.87 -0.18 5.35
N ASN A 70 2.71 0.80 4.46
CA ASN A 70 3.74 1.32 3.56
C ASN A 70 4.39 0.22 2.70
N GLN A 71 3.65 -0.86 2.42
CA GLN A 71 4.15 -1.98 1.65
C GLN A 71 3.88 -1.81 0.17
N LEU A 72 4.94 -1.93 -0.63
CA LEU A 72 4.90 -2.01 -2.08
C LEU A 72 5.16 -3.44 -2.52
N ASP A 73 4.17 -4.07 -3.16
CA ASP A 73 4.29 -5.35 -3.84
C ASP A 73 4.42 -5.14 -5.34
N TRP A 74 5.18 -5.99 -6.04
CA TRP A 74 5.34 -5.92 -7.49
C TRP A 74 5.38 -7.27 -8.16
N ASN A 75 4.92 -7.28 -9.42
CA ASN A 75 5.14 -8.34 -10.39
C ASN A 75 5.63 -7.67 -11.68
N ILE A 76 6.89 -7.92 -12.05
CA ILE A 76 7.55 -7.35 -13.22
C ILE A 76 7.84 -8.45 -14.20
N VAL A 77 7.24 -8.36 -15.40
CA VAL A 77 7.51 -9.27 -16.51
C VAL A 77 8.29 -8.54 -17.59
N PHE A 78 9.28 -9.19 -18.17
CA PHE A 78 10.05 -8.64 -19.29
C PHE A 78 10.56 -9.76 -20.21
N SER A 79 10.86 -9.40 -21.44
CA SER A 79 11.35 -10.33 -22.47
C SER A 79 12.26 -9.64 -23.47
N ASN A 80 12.94 -10.46 -24.27
CA ASN A 80 13.76 -10.03 -25.41
C ASN A 80 14.91 -9.07 -25.07
N LEU A 81 15.43 -9.11 -23.81
CA LEU A 81 16.66 -8.42 -23.47
C LEU A 81 17.82 -8.92 -24.34
N THR A 82 18.78 -8.05 -24.63
CA THR A 82 19.99 -8.39 -25.43
C THR A 82 20.90 -9.39 -24.73
N GLY A 83 20.70 -9.63 -23.45
CA GLY A 83 21.43 -10.59 -22.62
C GLY A 83 20.73 -10.78 -21.28
N ALA A 84 21.34 -11.52 -20.37
CA ALA A 84 20.84 -11.64 -19.01
C ALA A 84 20.79 -10.25 -18.32
N ALA A 85 19.75 -10.00 -17.54
CA ALA A 85 19.70 -8.81 -16.72
C ALA A 85 20.83 -8.83 -15.70
N THR A 86 21.53 -7.70 -15.56
CA THR A 86 22.65 -7.53 -14.63
C THR A 86 22.28 -6.74 -13.38
N ALA A 87 21.23 -5.89 -13.50
CA ALA A 87 20.63 -5.18 -12.39
C ALA A 87 19.19 -4.78 -12.73
N MET A 88 18.39 -4.61 -11.69
CA MET A 88 17.01 -4.11 -11.80
C MET A 88 16.68 -3.29 -10.55
N HIS A 89 16.21 -2.06 -10.77
CA HIS A 89 15.96 -1.13 -9.67
C HIS A 89 14.67 -0.32 -9.89
N PHE A 90 14.04 0.07 -8.78
CA PHE A 90 13.26 1.30 -8.74
C PHE A 90 14.21 2.47 -8.52
N HIS A 91 14.05 3.52 -9.30
CA HIS A 91 14.75 4.79 -9.20
C HIS A 91 13.76 5.93 -8.90
N GLY A 92 14.21 7.00 -8.27
CA GLY A 92 13.41 8.21 -7.96
C GLY A 92 14.23 9.18 -7.09
N ALA A 93 13.73 10.40 -6.78
CA ALA A 93 12.54 10.99 -7.36
C ALA A 93 12.89 11.67 -8.69
N ALA A 94 12.20 11.34 -9.77
CA ALA A 94 12.37 11.98 -11.07
C ALA A 94 11.12 11.85 -11.94
N ALA A 95 10.78 12.93 -12.63
CA ALA A 95 9.75 12.90 -13.67
C ALA A 95 10.21 12.06 -14.88
N ALA A 96 9.26 11.69 -15.73
CA ALA A 96 9.57 11.01 -17.00
C ALA A 96 10.62 11.78 -17.80
N GLY A 97 11.61 11.07 -18.37
CA GLY A 97 12.70 11.66 -19.12
C GLY A 97 13.85 12.22 -18.28
N VAL A 98 13.84 12.06 -16.95
CA VAL A 98 14.91 12.48 -16.04
C VAL A 98 15.47 11.28 -15.28
N ASN A 99 16.79 11.21 -15.09
CA ASN A 99 17.44 10.17 -14.30
C ASN A 99 17.53 10.56 -12.82
N ALA A 100 17.41 9.56 -11.94
CA ALA A 100 17.58 9.70 -10.49
C ALA A 100 18.36 8.51 -9.89
N GLY A 101 18.67 8.60 -8.61
CA GLY A 101 19.33 7.53 -7.86
C GLY A 101 18.43 6.31 -7.62
N VAL A 102 19.03 5.21 -7.16
CA VAL A 102 18.32 3.98 -6.78
C VAL A 102 17.55 4.22 -5.48
N GLN A 103 16.29 3.85 -5.47
CA GLN A 103 15.41 3.81 -4.30
C GLN A 103 15.30 2.40 -3.71
N VAL A 104 15.10 1.39 -4.58
CA VAL A 104 14.97 0.00 -4.18
C VAL A 104 15.74 -0.89 -5.16
N ASN A 105 16.56 -1.79 -4.64
CA ASN A 105 17.25 -2.80 -5.45
C ASN A 105 16.35 -4.01 -5.64
N ILE A 106 15.56 -4.02 -6.71
CA ILE A 106 14.64 -5.10 -7.06
C ILE A 106 15.41 -6.43 -7.23
N GLY A 107 16.54 -6.38 -7.95
CA GLY A 107 17.35 -7.55 -8.23
C GLY A 107 17.87 -8.26 -6.98
N ALA A 108 18.17 -7.52 -5.90
CA ALA A 108 18.59 -8.07 -4.63
C ALA A 108 17.44 -8.73 -3.85
N ILE A 109 16.21 -8.26 -4.04
CA ILE A 109 15.02 -8.74 -3.32
C ILE A 109 14.40 -9.93 -4.03
N SER A 110 14.16 -9.83 -5.35
CA SER A 110 13.36 -10.79 -6.11
C SER A 110 14.08 -11.44 -7.29
N GLY A 111 15.39 -11.20 -7.40
CA GLY A 111 16.21 -11.75 -8.48
C GLY A 111 16.09 -10.98 -9.79
N LEU A 112 16.79 -11.45 -10.81
CA LEU A 112 16.96 -10.81 -12.12
C LEU A 112 16.28 -11.59 -13.26
N THR A 113 15.36 -12.48 -12.94
CA THR A 113 14.60 -13.28 -13.92
C THR A 113 13.19 -12.75 -14.10
N SER A 114 12.58 -13.03 -15.24
CA SER A 114 11.17 -12.69 -15.51
C SER A 114 10.30 -13.94 -15.31
N PRO A 115 9.19 -13.88 -14.54
CA PRO A 115 8.75 -12.74 -13.75
C PRO A 115 9.61 -12.48 -12.51
N SER A 116 9.74 -11.21 -12.10
CA SER A 116 10.34 -10.82 -10.83
C SER A 116 9.24 -10.37 -9.89
N ILE A 117 9.00 -11.13 -8.82
CA ILE A 117 7.92 -10.91 -7.85
C ILE A 117 8.54 -10.67 -6.49
N GLY A 118 8.19 -9.55 -5.85
CA GLY A 118 8.75 -9.17 -4.56
C GLY A 118 7.93 -8.12 -3.85
N LEU A 119 8.37 -7.76 -2.66
CA LEU A 119 7.77 -6.72 -1.84
C LEU A 119 8.84 -5.99 -1.02
N THR A 120 8.53 -4.77 -0.62
CA THR A 120 9.35 -3.99 0.32
C THR A 120 8.48 -2.99 1.08
N THR A 121 8.95 -2.53 2.24
CA THR A 121 8.33 -1.42 2.96
C THR A 121 9.04 -0.12 2.58
N LEU A 122 8.26 0.90 2.27
CA LEU A 122 8.75 2.22 1.90
C LEU A 122 8.82 3.15 3.13
N THR A 123 9.66 4.17 3.06
CA THR A 123 9.58 5.32 3.95
C THR A 123 8.50 6.28 3.47
N ASP A 124 7.99 7.18 4.33
CA ASP A 124 6.97 8.18 3.98
C ASP A 124 7.39 9.08 2.81
N LEU A 125 8.69 9.39 2.69
CA LEU A 125 9.22 10.15 1.56
C LEU A 125 9.17 9.34 0.26
N GLN A 126 9.53 8.07 0.32
CA GLN A 126 9.48 7.15 -0.83
C GLN A 126 8.04 6.91 -1.30
N GLU A 127 7.09 6.77 -0.36
CA GLU A 127 5.66 6.73 -0.66
C GLU A 127 5.23 8.00 -1.40
N THR A 128 5.54 9.17 -0.83
CA THR A 128 5.19 10.46 -1.44
C THR A 128 5.71 10.57 -2.86
N ASP A 129 6.96 10.21 -3.11
CA ASP A 129 7.57 10.25 -4.43
C ASP A 129 6.94 9.23 -5.40
N LEU A 130 6.65 8.02 -4.93
CA LEU A 130 5.98 6.97 -5.70
C LEU A 130 4.59 7.42 -6.15
N LEU A 131 3.76 7.89 -5.22
CA LEU A 131 2.38 8.30 -5.49
C LEU A 131 2.29 9.60 -6.33
N ASN A 132 3.34 10.40 -6.36
CA ASN A 132 3.46 11.53 -7.29
C ASN A 132 3.96 11.13 -8.70
N GLY A 133 4.13 9.83 -8.97
CA GLY A 133 4.60 9.34 -10.26
C GLY A 133 6.07 9.66 -10.54
N LEU A 134 6.88 9.86 -9.50
CA LEU A 134 8.29 10.23 -9.62
C LEU A 134 9.24 9.02 -9.58
N TRP A 135 8.69 7.81 -9.58
CA TRP A 135 9.49 6.58 -9.63
C TRP A 135 9.47 5.95 -11.01
N TYR A 136 10.55 5.24 -11.35
CA TYR A 136 10.63 4.44 -12.57
C TYR A 136 11.39 3.13 -12.32
N ILE A 137 11.03 2.08 -13.07
CA ILE A 137 11.77 0.83 -13.13
C ILE A 137 12.84 0.97 -14.21
N ASN A 138 14.07 0.50 -13.93
CA ASN A 138 15.14 0.39 -14.92
C ASN A 138 15.76 -0.99 -14.87
N ILE A 139 15.86 -1.65 -16.04
CA ILE A 139 16.43 -2.99 -16.21
C ILE A 139 17.70 -2.86 -17.05
N HIS A 140 18.79 -3.37 -16.50
CA HIS A 140 20.15 -3.24 -17.07
C HIS A 140 20.61 -4.60 -17.61
N THR A 141 21.45 -4.55 -18.66
CA THR A 141 22.20 -5.70 -19.18
C THR A 141 23.66 -5.34 -19.34
N ALA A 142 24.51 -6.30 -19.64
CA ALA A 142 25.92 -6.04 -19.90
C ALA A 142 26.14 -5.10 -21.09
N ALA A 143 25.26 -5.16 -22.11
CA ALA A 143 25.32 -4.26 -23.25
C ALA A 143 24.84 -2.83 -22.92
N TYR A 144 23.95 -2.69 -21.96
CA TYR A 144 23.31 -1.43 -21.59
C TYR A 144 23.37 -1.24 -20.07
N GLY A 145 24.56 -0.93 -19.57
CA GLY A 145 24.81 -0.69 -18.14
C GLY A 145 24.09 0.52 -17.56
N GLY A 146 23.66 1.49 -18.38
CA GLY A 146 22.81 2.61 -17.99
C GLY A 146 21.31 2.29 -17.97
N GLY A 147 20.91 1.12 -18.46
CA GLY A 147 19.56 0.65 -18.62
C GLY A 147 19.24 0.26 -20.06
N GLU A 148 18.67 -0.91 -20.29
CA GLU A 148 18.21 -1.36 -21.59
C GLU A 148 16.75 -1.00 -21.83
N ILE A 149 15.91 -1.13 -20.82
CA ILE A 149 14.50 -0.72 -20.84
C ILE A 149 14.14 -0.03 -19.52
N ARG A 150 13.25 0.96 -19.63
CA ARG A 150 12.77 1.78 -18.52
C ARG A 150 11.26 1.95 -18.59
N GLY A 151 10.60 2.09 -17.44
CA GLY A 151 9.18 2.39 -17.37
C GLY A 151 8.85 3.30 -16.19
N GLN A 152 8.18 4.44 -16.43
CA GLN A 152 7.67 5.29 -15.37
C GLN A 152 6.53 4.57 -14.64
N VAL A 153 6.55 4.60 -13.31
CA VAL A 153 5.51 4.03 -12.46
C VAL A 153 4.38 5.05 -12.30
N LEU A 154 3.16 4.63 -12.62
CA LEU A 154 1.99 5.51 -12.60
C LEU A 154 0.85 4.84 -11.84
N GLU A 155 0.11 5.62 -11.07
CA GLU A 155 -1.11 5.16 -10.42
C GLU A 155 -2.21 4.93 -11.46
N THR A 156 -2.93 3.80 -11.32
CA THR A 156 -4.07 3.46 -12.18
C THR A 156 -5.40 3.53 -11.45
N SER A 157 -5.45 3.15 -10.17
CA SER A 157 -6.66 3.23 -9.35
C SER A 157 -6.36 3.16 -7.86
N ARG A 158 -7.28 3.70 -7.05
CA ARG A 158 -7.32 3.54 -5.58
C ARG A 158 -8.56 2.77 -5.18
N VAL A 159 -8.39 1.70 -4.43
CA VAL A 159 -9.49 0.89 -3.92
C VAL A 159 -9.48 0.97 -2.39
N PRO A 160 -10.39 1.74 -1.77
CA PRO A 160 -10.56 1.69 -0.32
C PRO A 160 -10.95 0.27 0.09
N GLU A 161 -10.31 -0.27 1.13
CA GLU A 161 -10.72 -1.55 1.71
C GLU A 161 -12.20 -1.48 2.12
N PRO A 162 -13.02 -2.47 1.76
CA PRO A 162 -14.43 -2.48 2.13
C PRO A 162 -14.58 -2.41 3.64
N SER A 163 -15.35 -1.46 4.15
CA SER A 163 -15.71 -1.34 5.58
C SER A 163 -16.48 -2.56 6.13
N THR A 164 -16.72 -3.59 5.32
CA THR A 164 -17.30 -4.89 5.70
C THR A 164 -16.48 -5.61 6.76
N LEU A 165 -15.16 -5.53 6.75
CA LEU A 165 -14.29 -6.12 7.79
C LEU A 165 -14.55 -5.46 9.15
N LEU A 166 -14.75 -4.16 9.17
CA LEU A 166 -15.08 -3.41 10.38
C LEU A 166 -16.50 -3.74 10.87
N LEU A 167 -17.47 -3.79 9.97
CA LEU A 167 -18.85 -4.20 10.27
C LEU A 167 -18.89 -5.62 10.83
N PHE A 168 -18.09 -6.53 10.28
CA PHE A 168 -17.96 -7.89 10.77
C PHE A 168 -17.32 -7.93 12.16
N GLY A 169 -16.26 -7.17 12.40
CA GLY A 169 -15.62 -7.02 13.71
C GLY A 169 -16.57 -6.41 14.75
N ALA A 170 -17.32 -5.37 14.40
CA ALA A 170 -18.32 -4.74 15.26
C ALA A 170 -19.49 -5.70 15.58
N ALA A 171 -19.94 -6.49 14.60
CA ALA A 171 -20.98 -7.50 14.80
C ALA A 171 -20.52 -8.59 15.77
N LEU A 172 -19.29 -9.10 15.63
CA LEU A 172 -18.70 -10.09 16.56
C LEU A 172 -18.54 -9.54 17.97
N ALA A 173 -18.09 -8.30 18.12
CA ALA A 173 -17.98 -7.61 19.39
C ALA A 173 -19.38 -7.43 20.04
N GLY A 174 -20.39 -7.03 19.27
CA GLY A 174 -21.78 -6.93 19.71
C GLY A 174 -22.35 -8.26 20.19
N LEU A 175 -22.11 -9.35 19.47
CA LEU A 175 -22.54 -10.70 19.88
C LEU A 175 -21.85 -11.15 21.18
N SER A 176 -20.59 -10.82 21.40
CA SER A 176 -19.86 -11.19 22.62
C SER A 176 -20.42 -10.48 23.86
N LEU A 177 -20.88 -9.24 23.72
CA LEU A 177 -21.48 -8.46 24.79
C LEU A 177 -22.89 -8.95 25.15
N THR A 178 -23.69 -9.39 24.17
CA THR A 178 -25.04 -9.94 24.41
C THR A 178 -24.97 -11.30 25.08
N ARG A 179 -23.99 -12.14 24.78
CA ARG A 179 -23.81 -13.46 25.38
C ARG A 179 -23.53 -13.40 26.87
N LYS A 180 -22.81 -12.39 27.36
CA LYS A 180 -22.58 -12.17 28.81
C LYS A 180 -23.85 -11.81 29.58
N LYS A 181 -24.85 -11.23 28.94
CA LYS A 181 -26.09 -10.80 29.57
C LYS A 181 -27.08 -11.98 29.80
N VAL A 182 -27.02 -12.98 28.92
CA VAL A 182 -27.90 -14.17 28.97
C VAL A 182 -27.43 -15.18 30.03
N ILE A 183 -26.15 -15.21 30.38
CA ILE A 183 -25.59 -16.18 31.35
C ILE A 183 -25.80 -15.71 32.81
N ASN A 184 -26.12 -14.42 33.04
CA ASN A 184 -26.28 -13.80 34.35
C ASN A 184 -27.78 -13.49 34.68
N SER A 185 -28.75 -14.00 33.93
CA SER A 185 -30.18 -13.94 34.18
C SER A 185 -30.70 -15.34 34.54
#